data_1b7f2078b60da836d18ae81993444eae
#
_entry.id   1b7f2078b60da836d18ae81993444eae
#
_cell.length_a   1.000
_cell.length_b   1.000
_cell.length_c   1.000
_cell.angle_alpha   90.00
_cell.angle_beta   90.00
_cell.angle_gamma   90.00
#
_symmetry.space_group_name_H-M   'P 1'
#
loop_
_entity.id
_entity.type
_entity.pdbx_description
1 polymer ?
#
loop_
_entity_poly.entity_id
_entity_poly.type
_entity_poly.pdbx_seq_one_letter_code
_entity_poly.pdbx_strand_id
1 'polypeptide(L)'
;DVYKRQVTTLTKRMAEELTDYMREVGIRVKYLHSDIDTLERIEIVRDLRMGVFDVLVGINLLREGLDIPEITLVAILDADKEGFLRSETSLVQTIGRAARNSEGHVIMYADHMTDSMHAAITETERRREIQDEYNKEHGITPQTIKKDIRDLIKISDEHEEETGGYEKDMESMSKKELKEVIERLSKKMNQAAAELNFELAAQLRDELKEFKIAYQEYDD
;
A
#
# COMPACT_ATOMS: atom_id res chain seq x y z
N ASP A 1 3.31 -20.04 12.05
CA ASP A 1 2.95 -18.61 12.18
C ASP A 1 3.77 -17.80 11.20
N VAL A 2 3.09 -17.15 10.27
CA VAL A 2 3.77 -16.36 9.24
C VAL A 2 3.92 -14.94 9.76
N TYR A 3 5.07 -14.64 10.36
CA TYR A 3 5.41 -13.30 10.81
C TYR A 3 5.75 -12.41 9.61
N LYS A 4 5.01 -11.32 9.43
CA LYS A 4 5.34 -10.29 8.44
C LYS A 4 6.32 -9.30 9.03
N ARG A 5 7.38 -8.98 8.28
CA ARG A 5 8.48 -8.12 8.74
C ARG A 5 8.67 -6.95 7.80
N GLN A 6 8.89 -5.79 8.37
CA GLN A 6 9.26 -4.59 7.64
C GLN A 6 10.68 -4.19 8.01
N VAL A 7 11.51 -3.93 7.03
CA VAL A 7 12.89 -3.44 7.24
C VAL A 7 13.04 -2.07 6.59
N THR A 8 13.49 -1.09 7.34
CA THR A 8 13.73 0.27 6.83
C THR A 8 15.22 0.53 6.69
N THR A 9 15.62 0.97 5.49
CA THR A 9 17.00 1.36 5.14
C THR A 9 17.11 2.87 4.92
N LEU A 10 18.31 3.39 4.70
CA LEU A 10 18.54 4.81 4.42
C LEU A 10 18.60 5.14 2.93
N THR A 11 19.00 4.18 2.10
CA THR A 11 19.18 4.40 0.67
C THR A 11 18.54 3.31 -0.17
N LYS A 12 18.20 3.64 -1.42
CA LYS A 12 17.68 2.70 -2.42
C LYS A 12 18.65 1.54 -2.66
N ARG A 13 19.92 1.86 -2.85
CA ARG A 13 20.98 0.87 -3.05
C ARG A 13 21.05 -0.12 -1.89
N MET A 14 21.02 0.37 -0.64
CA MET A 14 21.02 -0.49 0.54
C MET A 14 19.78 -1.41 0.59
N ALA A 15 18.61 -0.90 0.20
CA ALA A 15 17.39 -1.71 0.13
C ALA A 15 17.52 -2.84 -0.91
N GLU A 16 18.06 -2.53 -2.09
CA GLU A 16 18.28 -3.47 -3.18
C GLU A 16 19.30 -4.56 -2.77
N GLU A 17 20.50 -4.15 -2.33
CA GLU A 17 21.58 -5.06 -1.90
C GLU A 17 21.11 -5.99 -0.75
N LEU A 18 20.37 -5.45 0.22
CA LEU A 18 19.82 -6.24 1.32
C LEU A 18 18.76 -7.23 0.84
N THR A 19 17.92 -6.82 -0.10
CA THR A 19 16.90 -7.69 -0.68
C THR A 19 17.53 -8.86 -1.44
N ASP A 20 18.57 -8.59 -2.24
CA ASP A 20 19.28 -9.62 -2.99
C ASP A 20 19.97 -10.59 -2.05
N TYR A 21 20.67 -10.09 -1.03
CA TYR A 21 21.26 -10.95 0.00
C TYR A 21 20.23 -11.83 0.71
N MET A 22 19.09 -11.27 1.09
CA MET A 22 18.02 -12.04 1.74
C MET A 22 17.45 -13.13 0.82
N ARG A 23 17.33 -12.87 -0.48
CA ARG A 23 16.92 -13.89 -1.47
C ARG A 23 17.93 -15.02 -1.60
N GLU A 24 19.23 -14.69 -1.64
CA GLU A 24 20.30 -15.68 -1.73
C GLU A 24 20.28 -16.65 -0.55
N VAL A 25 19.95 -16.17 0.66
CA VAL A 25 19.81 -17.01 1.86
C VAL A 25 18.43 -17.65 2.00
N GLY A 26 17.56 -17.56 0.98
CA GLY A 26 16.29 -18.26 0.92
C GLY A 26 15.12 -17.55 1.63
N ILE A 27 15.25 -16.28 1.97
CA ILE A 27 14.15 -15.49 2.58
C ILE A 27 13.25 -14.93 1.47
N ARG A 28 11.94 -15.12 1.61
CA ARG A 28 10.96 -14.54 0.70
C ARG A 28 10.82 -13.03 0.99
N VAL A 29 11.41 -12.20 0.15
CA VAL A 29 11.54 -10.76 0.35
C VAL A 29 11.24 -9.99 -0.93
N LYS A 30 10.60 -8.83 -0.79
CA LYS A 30 10.48 -7.80 -1.84
C LYS A 30 10.96 -6.45 -1.29
N TYR A 31 11.38 -5.54 -2.17
CA TYR A 31 11.69 -4.16 -1.78
C TYR A 31 10.66 -3.20 -2.36
N LEU A 32 10.53 -2.03 -1.72
CA LEU A 32 9.61 -0.96 -2.09
C LEU A 32 10.33 0.40 -2.02
N HIS A 33 10.28 1.17 -3.10
CA HIS A 33 10.84 2.52 -3.18
C HIS A 33 9.96 3.47 -4.02
N SER A 34 10.35 4.74 -4.11
CA SER A 34 9.56 5.80 -4.75
C SER A 34 9.32 5.62 -6.25
N ASP A 35 10.18 4.87 -6.93
CA ASP A 35 10.12 4.70 -8.39
C ASP A 35 9.24 3.51 -8.82
N ILE A 36 8.68 2.77 -7.86
CA ILE A 36 7.74 1.69 -8.13
C ILE A 36 6.39 2.29 -8.47
N ASP A 37 5.79 1.83 -9.53
CA ASP A 37 4.45 2.25 -9.98
C ASP A 37 3.38 1.98 -8.90
N THR A 38 2.31 2.77 -8.96
CA THR A 38 1.23 2.69 -7.97
C THR A 38 0.53 1.33 -7.99
N LEU A 39 0.32 0.74 -9.16
CA LEU A 39 -0.30 -0.58 -9.28
C LEU A 39 0.62 -1.68 -8.72
N GLU A 40 1.89 -1.69 -9.13
CA GLU A 40 2.88 -2.65 -8.61
C GLU A 40 3.03 -2.54 -7.08
N ARG A 41 2.96 -1.31 -6.54
CA ARG A 41 2.98 -1.09 -5.10
C ARG A 41 1.80 -1.73 -4.39
N ILE A 42 0.59 -1.60 -4.93
CA ILE A 42 -0.63 -2.23 -4.41
C ILE A 42 -0.48 -3.75 -4.41
N GLU A 43 0.04 -4.33 -5.49
CA GLU A 43 0.33 -5.76 -5.60
C GLU A 43 1.35 -6.22 -4.56
N ILE A 44 2.45 -5.50 -4.39
CA ILE A 44 3.47 -5.83 -3.39
C ILE A 44 2.86 -5.85 -1.98
N VAL A 45 2.05 -4.87 -1.62
CA VAL A 45 1.39 -4.83 -0.31
C VAL A 45 0.39 -5.96 -0.15
N ARG A 46 -0.42 -6.23 -1.16
CA ARG A 46 -1.35 -7.36 -1.19
C ARG A 46 -0.62 -8.69 -1.03
N ASP A 47 0.42 -8.93 -1.81
CA ASP A 47 1.23 -10.14 -1.77
C ASP A 47 1.86 -10.36 -0.39
N LEU A 48 2.35 -9.29 0.26
CA LEU A 48 2.83 -9.36 1.64
C LEU A 48 1.70 -9.81 2.58
N ARG A 49 0.53 -9.20 2.48
CA ARG A 49 -0.62 -9.54 3.32
C ARG A 49 -1.11 -10.96 3.07
N MET A 50 -1.13 -11.41 1.83
CA MET A 50 -1.49 -12.78 1.42
C MET A 50 -0.45 -13.82 1.82
N GLY A 51 0.78 -13.43 2.17
CA GLY A 51 1.83 -14.36 2.56
C GLY A 51 2.65 -14.93 1.40
N VAL A 52 2.58 -14.32 0.24
CA VAL A 52 3.44 -14.67 -0.90
C VAL A 52 4.91 -14.48 -0.56
N PHE A 53 5.21 -13.44 0.25
CA PHE A 53 6.53 -13.21 0.83
C PHE A 53 6.41 -12.72 2.27
N ASP A 54 7.51 -12.69 3.03
CA ASP A 54 7.51 -12.46 4.48
C ASP A 54 8.16 -11.15 4.89
N VAL A 55 9.05 -10.60 4.07
CA VAL A 55 9.84 -9.42 4.40
C VAL A 55 9.67 -8.34 3.34
N LEU A 56 9.31 -7.14 3.78
CA LEU A 56 9.27 -5.95 2.94
C LEU A 56 10.41 -5.02 3.33
N VAL A 57 11.32 -4.74 2.40
CA VAL A 57 12.43 -3.80 2.59
C VAL A 57 12.10 -2.47 1.90
N GLY A 58 12.42 -1.34 2.52
CA GLY A 58 12.22 -0.04 1.88
C GLY A 58 12.89 1.12 2.61
N ILE A 59 13.00 2.27 1.93
CA ILE A 59 13.68 3.45 2.47
C ILE A 59 12.78 4.21 3.45
N ASN A 60 11.68 4.70 2.96
CA ASN A 60 10.72 5.53 3.71
C ASN A 60 9.30 5.05 3.45
N LEU A 61 9.00 3.91 4.02
CA LEU A 61 7.68 3.29 3.92
C LEU A 61 6.57 4.11 4.61
N LEU A 62 6.94 5.24 5.26
CA LEU A 62 6.02 6.12 5.99
C LEU A 62 5.17 7.00 5.07
N ARG A 63 5.76 7.51 3.98
CA ARG A 63 5.09 8.46 3.07
C ARG A 63 3.97 7.83 2.24
N GLU A 64 3.86 6.52 2.28
CA GLU A 64 3.11 5.76 1.29
C GLU A 64 1.77 5.22 1.81
N GLY A 65 1.29 5.72 2.95
CA GLY A 65 -0.03 5.34 3.46
C GLY A 65 -0.22 3.84 3.73
N LEU A 66 0.87 3.08 3.80
CA LEU A 66 0.82 1.64 4.00
C LEU A 66 0.24 1.29 5.35
N ASP A 67 -0.92 0.69 5.33
CA ASP A 67 -1.61 0.18 6.51
C ASP A 67 -1.63 -1.35 6.48
N ILE A 68 -0.61 -1.95 7.10
CA ILE A 68 -0.41 -3.41 7.11
C ILE A 68 -0.46 -3.89 8.57
N PRO A 69 -1.65 -4.23 9.08
CA PRO A 69 -1.79 -4.66 10.49
C PRO A 69 -1.13 -6.01 10.77
N GLU A 70 -0.80 -6.78 9.75
CA GLU A 70 -0.15 -8.09 9.86
C GLU A 70 1.35 -7.99 10.17
N ILE A 71 1.95 -6.79 10.19
CA ILE A 71 3.36 -6.60 10.52
C ILE A 71 3.58 -6.87 12.01
N THR A 72 4.41 -7.85 12.31
CA THR A 72 4.79 -8.24 13.67
C THR A 72 6.18 -7.73 14.08
N LEU A 73 7.04 -7.43 13.09
CA LEU A 73 8.38 -6.90 13.35
C LEU A 73 8.69 -5.75 12.41
N VAL A 74 9.15 -4.65 13.00
CA VAL A 74 9.76 -3.53 12.28
C VAL A 74 11.24 -3.44 12.64
N ALA A 75 12.12 -3.62 11.67
CA ALA A 75 13.56 -3.45 11.82
C ALA A 75 14.00 -2.11 11.22
N ILE A 76 14.69 -1.29 12.00
CA ILE A 76 15.21 0.01 11.58
C ILE A 76 16.74 -0.09 11.53
N LEU A 77 17.30 -0.12 10.33
CA LEU A 77 18.76 -0.17 10.14
C LEU A 77 19.34 1.23 10.22
N ASP A 78 20.58 1.32 10.68
CA ASP A 78 21.30 2.61 10.85
C ASP A 78 20.43 3.65 11.60
N ALA A 79 19.84 3.26 12.71
CA ALA A 79 18.96 4.12 13.48
C ALA A 79 19.68 5.31 14.10
N ASP A 80 21.00 5.22 14.28
CA ASP A 80 21.89 6.25 14.78
C ASP A 80 22.39 7.26 13.72
N LYS A 81 22.11 7.03 12.44
CA LYS A 81 22.48 7.96 11.38
C LYS A 81 21.46 9.10 11.33
N GLU A 82 21.70 10.10 12.19
CA GLU A 82 20.80 11.25 12.34
C GLU A 82 20.53 11.96 11.00
N GLY A 83 19.29 12.38 10.84
CA GLY A 83 18.80 13.05 9.65
C GLY A 83 17.28 12.94 9.52
N PHE A 84 16.75 13.43 8.42
CA PHE A 84 15.29 13.48 8.19
C PHE A 84 14.59 12.10 8.38
N LEU A 85 15.24 11.01 7.95
CA LEU A 85 14.67 9.65 8.04
C LEU A 85 14.85 9.00 9.42
N ARG A 86 15.63 9.59 10.29
CA ARG A 86 15.96 9.10 11.65
C ARG A 86 15.76 10.18 12.71
N SER A 87 14.97 11.21 12.40
CA SER A 87 14.49 12.17 13.40
C SER A 87 13.54 11.50 14.38
N GLU A 88 13.36 12.05 15.56
CA GLU A 88 12.40 11.60 16.57
C GLU A 88 11.02 11.31 15.94
N THR A 89 10.45 12.28 15.23
CA THR A 89 9.14 12.13 14.56
C THR A 89 9.10 10.95 13.59
N SER A 90 10.16 10.79 12.77
CA SER A 90 10.24 9.69 11.82
C SER A 90 10.34 8.33 12.52
N LEU A 91 11.12 8.24 13.58
CA LEU A 91 11.26 7.03 14.39
C LEU A 91 9.94 6.68 15.09
N VAL A 92 9.28 7.63 15.76
CA VAL A 92 7.97 7.41 16.39
C VAL A 92 6.93 6.91 15.39
N GLN A 93 6.87 7.49 14.19
CA GLN A 93 5.97 7.04 13.14
C GLN A 93 6.29 5.62 12.66
N THR A 94 7.58 5.28 12.53
CA THR A 94 8.02 3.94 12.11
C THR A 94 7.70 2.90 13.18
N ILE A 95 7.95 3.21 14.45
CA ILE A 95 7.60 2.37 15.60
C ILE A 95 6.09 2.12 15.63
N GLY A 96 5.28 3.16 15.38
CA GLY A 96 3.83 3.07 15.35
C GLY A 96 3.25 2.10 14.33
N ARG A 97 4.05 1.64 13.34
CA ARG A 97 3.63 0.59 12.40
C ARG A 97 3.45 -0.76 13.06
N ALA A 98 4.31 -1.11 14.02
CA ALA A 98 4.19 -2.34 14.79
C ALA A 98 3.04 -2.29 15.82
N ALA A 99 2.61 -1.11 16.25
CA ALA A 99 1.60 -0.95 17.28
C ALA A 99 0.18 -1.42 16.91
N ARG A 100 -0.07 -1.75 15.64
CA ARG A 100 -1.35 -2.32 15.16
C ARG A 100 -1.48 -3.81 15.41
N ASN A 101 -0.37 -4.46 15.72
CA ASN A 101 -0.32 -5.85 16.07
C ASN A 101 -0.05 -5.99 17.58
N SER A 102 -0.85 -6.78 18.29
CA SER A 102 -0.69 -7.00 19.74
C SER A 102 0.66 -7.62 20.09
N GLU A 103 1.28 -8.34 19.15
CA GLU A 103 2.62 -8.94 19.28
C GLU A 103 3.70 -8.15 18.50
N GLY A 104 3.42 -6.89 18.20
CA GLY A 104 4.31 -6.05 17.40
C GLY A 104 5.61 -5.69 18.14
N HIS A 105 6.74 -5.96 17.50
CA HIS A 105 8.07 -5.64 18.00
C HIS A 105 8.80 -4.67 17.07
N VAL A 106 9.67 -3.86 17.64
CA VAL A 106 10.57 -2.97 16.90
C VAL A 106 12.01 -3.20 17.34
N ILE A 107 12.91 -3.34 16.38
CA ILE A 107 14.34 -3.44 16.63
C ILE A 107 15.04 -2.29 15.89
N MET A 108 15.79 -1.48 16.62
CA MET A 108 16.66 -0.45 16.07
C MET A 108 18.10 -0.96 16.08
N TYR A 109 18.70 -1.08 14.90
CA TYR A 109 20.11 -1.41 14.74
C TYR A 109 20.92 -0.12 14.70
N ALA A 110 21.81 0.03 15.65
CA ALA A 110 22.61 1.24 15.86
C ALA A 110 23.91 0.91 16.60
N ASP A 111 24.97 1.66 16.31
CA ASP A 111 26.25 1.56 17.02
C ASP A 111 26.21 2.32 18.34
N HIS A 112 25.41 3.39 18.42
CA HIS A 112 25.24 4.21 19.61
C HIS A 112 23.81 4.77 19.72
N MET A 113 23.43 5.13 20.95
CA MET A 113 22.14 5.79 21.19
C MET A 113 22.23 7.27 20.86
N THR A 114 21.32 7.76 19.99
CA THR A 114 21.20 9.19 19.68
C THR A 114 20.09 9.84 20.49
N ASP A 115 20.07 11.18 20.55
CA ASP A 115 19.01 11.94 21.22
C ASP A 115 17.63 11.66 20.57
N SER A 116 17.59 11.57 19.24
CA SER A 116 16.38 11.24 18.50
C SER A 116 15.85 9.84 18.80
N MET A 117 16.73 8.84 18.95
CA MET A 117 16.35 7.48 19.34
C MET A 117 15.83 7.47 20.77
N HIS A 118 16.55 8.10 21.70
CA HIS A 118 16.15 8.17 23.09
C HIS A 118 14.78 8.83 23.26
N ALA A 119 14.56 9.98 22.59
CA ALA A 119 13.29 10.68 22.62
C ALA A 119 12.14 9.81 22.04
N ALA A 120 12.38 9.12 20.91
CA ALA A 120 11.38 8.26 20.28
C ALA A 120 11.03 7.05 21.15
N ILE A 121 11.99 6.42 21.81
CA ILE A 121 11.76 5.30 22.73
C ILE A 121 10.96 5.79 23.95
N THR A 122 11.41 6.84 24.59
CA THR A 122 10.75 7.41 25.79
C THR A 122 9.29 7.79 25.49
N GLU A 123 9.04 8.46 24.37
CA GLU A 123 7.68 8.85 23.98
C GLU A 123 6.80 7.62 23.67
N THR A 124 7.37 6.59 23.07
CA THR A 124 6.63 5.35 22.78
C THR A 124 6.30 4.59 24.07
N GLU A 125 7.23 4.50 24.99
CA GLU A 125 7.02 3.87 26.32
C GLU A 125 5.94 4.64 27.11
N ARG A 126 6.04 5.97 27.18
CA ARG A 126 5.03 6.81 27.82
C ARG A 126 3.63 6.58 27.26
N ARG A 127 3.49 6.49 25.92
CA ARG A 127 2.19 6.21 25.28
C ARG A 127 1.67 4.83 25.62
N ARG A 128 2.55 3.83 25.68
CA ARG A 128 2.19 2.46 26.06
C ARG A 128 1.70 2.39 27.50
N GLU A 129 2.39 3.01 28.43
CA GLU A 129 1.99 3.05 29.85
C GLU A 129 0.59 3.64 30.02
N ILE A 130 0.32 4.80 29.42
CA ILE A 130 -1.00 5.46 29.48
C ILE A 130 -2.08 4.55 28.88
N GLN A 131 -1.79 3.90 27.73
CA GLN A 131 -2.75 3.01 27.11
C GLN A 131 -3.00 1.75 27.94
N ASP A 132 -1.96 1.20 28.54
CA ASP A 132 -2.07 0.01 29.40
C ASP A 132 -2.86 0.31 30.68
N GLU A 133 -2.66 1.48 31.30
CA GLU A 133 -3.46 1.93 32.45
C GLU A 133 -4.93 2.06 32.07
N TYR A 134 -5.21 2.75 30.96
CA TYR A 134 -6.56 2.91 30.45
C TYR A 134 -7.23 1.55 30.15
N ASN A 135 -6.52 0.65 29.50
CA ASN A 135 -7.03 -0.67 29.17
C ASN A 135 -7.36 -1.49 30.43
N LYS A 136 -6.49 -1.44 31.48
CA LYS A 136 -6.73 -2.11 32.74
C LYS A 136 -7.95 -1.55 33.48
N GLU A 137 -8.08 -0.21 33.51
CA GLU A 137 -9.21 0.47 34.14
C GLU A 137 -10.55 0.11 33.51
N HIS A 138 -10.55 -0.03 32.16
CA HIS A 138 -11.77 -0.30 31.39
C HIS A 138 -11.96 -1.78 31.02
N GLY A 139 -11.10 -2.68 31.49
CA GLY A 139 -11.20 -4.12 31.18
C GLY A 139 -11.00 -4.45 29.71
N ILE A 140 -10.23 -3.65 28.97
CA ILE A 140 -9.97 -3.82 27.56
C ILE A 140 -8.77 -4.75 27.37
N THR A 141 -8.94 -5.82 26.58
CA THR A 141 -7.83 -6.67 26.14
C THR A 141 -7.43 -6.24 24.72
N PRO A 142 -6.18 -5.78 24.52
CA PRO A 142 -5.70 -5.40 23.20
C PRO A 142 -5.80 -6.55 22.20
N GLN A 143 -6.27 -6.26 21.00
CA GLN A 143 -6.39 -7.24 19.92
C GLN A 143 -5.73 -6.69 18.66
N THR A 144 -5.11 -7.59 17.88
CA THR A 144 -4.57 -7.25 16.57
C THR A 144 -5.70 -6.78 15.64
N ILE A 145 -5.48 -5.66 14.98
CA ILE A 145 -6.43 -5.13 13.99
C ILE A 145 -6.53 -6.12 12.83
N LYS A 146 -7.75 -6.56 12.53
CA LYS A 146 -8.06 -7.36 11.34
C LYS A 146 -8.65 -6.45 10.28
N LYS A 147 -8.05 -6.42 9.10
CA LYS A 147 -8.52 -5.62 7.97
C LYS A 147 -8.65 -6.53 6.76
N ASP A 148 -9.78 -6.47 6.08
CA ASP A 148 -9.98 -7.23 4.86
C ASP A 148 -8.95 -6.85 3.80
N ILE A 149 -8.46 -7.85 3.07
CA ILE A 149 -7.60 -7.64 1.91
C ILE A 149 -8.55 -7.32 0.76
N ARG A 150 -8.69 -6.05 0.44
CA ARG A 150 -9.49 -5.64 -0.73
C ARG A 150 -8.70 -5.97 -1.98
N ASP A 151 -9.26 -6.81 -2.82
CA ASP A 151 -8.79 -7.05 -4.17
C ASP A 151 -9.18 -5.84 -5.04
N LEU A 152 -8.31 -4.84 -5.12
CA LEU A 152 -8.47 -3.76 -6.09
C LEU A 152 -8.36 -4.28 -7.53
N ILE A 153 -7.69 -5.41 -7.72
CA ILE A 153 -7.59 -6.12 -9.01
C ILE A 153 -8.94 -6.76 -9.39
N LYS A 154 -9.79 -7.18 -8.43
CA LYS A 154 -11.14 -7.62 -8.79
C LYS A 154 -12.01 -6.53 -9.40
N ILE A 155 -11.71 -5.26 -9.11
CA ILE A 155 -12.39 -4.15 -9.75
C ILE A 155 -11.92 -4.00 -11.21
N SER A 156 -10.65 -4.32 -11.53
CA SER A 156 -10.16 -4.39 -12.92
C SER A 156 -10.57 -5.70 -13.60
N ASP A 157 -10.48 -6.85 -12.93
CA ASP A 157 -10.88 -8.15 -13.50
C ASP A 157 -12.41 -8.28 -13.63
N GLU A 158 -13.20 -7.80 -12.68
CA GLU A 158 -14.65 -7.68 -12.83
C GLU A 158 -15.02 -6.62 -13.90
N HIS A 159 -14.14 -5.62 -14.13
CA HIS A 159 -14.27 -4.71 -15.25
C HIS A 159 -13.82 -5.33 -16.56
N GLU A 160 -12.82 -6.19 -16.59
CA GLU A 160 -12.43 -6.93 -17.80
C GLU A 160 -13.40 -8.07 -18.13
N GLU A 161 -13.98 -8.77 -17.16
CA GLU A 161 -15.03 -9.76 -17.39
C GLU A 161 -16.40 -9.13 -17.69
N GLU A 162 -16.75 -7.98 -17.09
CA GLU A 162 -17.97 -7.24 -17.42
C GLU A 162 -17.84 -6.31 -18.62
N THR A 163 -16.64 -5.84 -18.96
CA THR A 163 -16.38 -5.12 -20.20
C THR A 163 -16.08 -6.07 -21.35
N GLY A 164 -16.33 -7.39 -21.22
CA GLY A 164 -16.07 -8.43 -22.22
C GLY A 164 -15.18 -7.89 -23.31
N GLY A 165 -13.88 -8.03 -23.16
CA GLY A 165 -12.85 -7.23 -23.82
C GLY A 165 -13.31 -6.76 -25.19
N TYR A 166 -13.37 -5.46 -25.43
CA TYR A 166 -13.53 -4.96 -26.78
C TYR A 166 -12.21 -5.23 -27.50
N GLU A 167 -11.94 -6.53 -27.76
CA GLU A 167 -10.91 -6.99 -28.70
C GLU A 167 -11.23 -6.60 -30.14
N LYS A 168 -12.39 -5.96 -30.37
CA LYS A 168 -12.65 -5.28 -31.63
C LYS A 168 -12.07 -3.86 -31.52
N ASP A 169 -11.07 -3.59 -32.36
CA ASP A 169 -10.62 -2.23 -32.60
C ASP A 169 -11.84 -1.32 -32.83
N MET A 170 -11.86 -0.14 -32.18
CA MET A 170 -12.94 0.86 -32.32
C MET A 170 -13.31 1.10 -33.79
N GLU A 171 -12.31 1.05 -34.69
CA GLU A 171 -12.45 1.16 -36.14
C GLU A 171 -13.25 0.01 -36.77
N SER A 172 -13.41 -1.12 -36.13
CA SER A 172 -14.17 -2.29 -36.61
C SER A 172 -15.60 -2.37 -36.10
N MET A 173 -16.01 -1.46 -35.21
CA MET A 173 -17.35 -1.43 -34.61
C MET A 173 -18.37 -0.75 -35.50
N SER A 174 -19.55 -1.32 -35.61
CA SER A 174 -20.67 -0.65 -36.30
C SER A 174 -21.18 0.54 -35.45
N LYS A 175 -21.79 1.52 -36.12
CA LYS A 175 -22.42 2.69 -35.50
C LYS A 175 -23.39 2.31 -34.37
N LYS A 176 -24.09 1.19 -34.48
CA LYS A 176 -25.02 0.67 -33.46
C LYS A 176 -24.27 0.16 -32.24
N GLU A 177 -23.18 -0.59 -32.43
CA GLU A 177 -22.33 -1.10 -31.36
C GLU A 177 -21.66 0.06 -30.60
N LEU A 178 -21.13 1.07 -31.31
CA LEU A 178 -20.57 2.28 -30.67
C LEU A 178 -21.60 3.02 -29.82
N LYS A 179 -22.84 3.15 -30.28
CA LYS A 179 -23.90 3.80 -29.51
C LYS A 179 -24.23 3.02 -28.22
N GLU A 180 -24.33 1.70 -28.29
CA GLU A 180 -24.57 0.84 -27.12
C GLU A 180 -23.44 0.92 -26.08
N VAL A 181 -22.18 1.01 -26.55
CA VAL A 181 -21.00 1.22 -25.69
C VAL A 181 -21.07 2.58 -25.00
N ILE A 182 -21.33 3.65 -25.74
CA ILE A 182 -21.44 5.02 -25.23
C ILE A 182 -22.52 5.11 -24.14
N GLU A 183 -23.69 4.52 -24.37
CA GLU A 183 -24.78 4.51 -23.38
C GLU A 183 -24.37 3.74 -22.09
N ARG A 184 -23.69 2.60 -22.23
CA ARG A 184 -23.21 1.78 -21.12
C ARG A 184 -22.11 2.50 -20.32
N LEU A 185 -21.09 3.06 -20.96
CA LEU A 185 -20.02 3.83 -20.32
C LEU A 185 -20.58 5.06 -19.61
N SER A 186 -21.53 5.76 -20.22
CA SER A 186 -22.18 6.92 -19.60
C SER A 186 -22.94 6.54 -18.31
N LYS A 187 -23.62 5.41 -18.33
CA LYS A 187 -24.32 4.91 -17.12
C LYS A 187 -23.35 4.52 -16.01
N LYS A 188 -22.27 3.81 -16.35
CA LYS A 188 -21.21 3.43 -15.38
C LYS A 188 -20.50 4.64 -14.81
N MET A 189 -20.16 5.64 -15.63
CA MET A 189 -19.55 6.89 -15.18
C MET A 189 -20.43 7.62 -14.15
N ASN A 190 -21.74 7.73 -14.44
CA ASN A 190 -22.67 8.38 -13.53
C ASN A 190 -22.85 7.59 -12.23
N GLN A 191 -22.82 6.26 -12.28
CA GLN A 191 -22.88 5.42 -11.09
C GLN A 191 -21.62 5.58 -10.24
N ALA A 192 -20.42 5.54 -10.82
CA ALA A 192 -19.16 5.78 -10.12
C ALA A 192 -19.13 7.16 -9.46
N ALA A 193 -19.65 8.20 -10.14
CA ALA A 193 -19.77 9.53 -9.56
C ALA A 193 -20.76 9.58 -8.39
N ALA A 194 -21.91 8.88 -8.46
CA ALA A 194 -22.88 8.79 -7.37
C ALA A 194 -22.30 8.04 -6.15
N GLU A 195 -21.43 7.08 -6.37
CA GLU A 195 -20.71 6.33 -5.33
C GLU A 195 -19.47 7.08 -4.81
N LEU A 196 -19.25 8.33 -5.23
CA LEU A 196 -18.11 9.21 -4.88
C LEU A 196 -16.74 8.63 -5.31
N ASN A 197 -16.72 7.69 -6.24
CA ASN A 197 -15.51 7.16 -6.85
C ASN A 197 -15.10 8.04 -8.04
N PHE A 198 -14.54 9.22 -7.73
CA PHE A 198 -14.22 10.23 -8.74
C PHE A 198 -13.08 9.84 -9.66
N GLU A 199 -12.18 8.95 -9.22
CA GLU A 199 -11.08 8.46 -10.04
C GLU A 199 -11.59 7.56 -11.17
N LEU A 200 -12.42 6.58 -10.83
CA LEU A 200 -13.09 5.73 -11.82
C LEU A 200 -14.01 6.54 -12.74
N ALA A 201 -14.76 7.51 -12.19
CA ALA A 201 -15.62 8.38 -12.99
C ALA A 201 -14.81 9.21 -14.01
N ALA A 202 -13.60 9.65 -13.65
CA ALA A 202 -12.71 10.38 -14.55
C ALA A 202 -12.17 9.47 -15.68
N GLN A 203 -11.74 8.26 -15.36
CA GLN A 203 -11.29 7.28 -16.37
C GLN A 203 -12.41 6.95 -17.37
N LEU A 204 -13.60 6.60 -16.88
CA LEU A 204 -14.76 6.31 -17.73
C LEU A 204 -15.21 7.50 -18.58
N ARG A 205 -15.03 8.73 -18.08
CA ARG A 205 -15.28 9.96 -18.85
C ARG A 205 -14.31 10.11 -20.02
N ASP A 206 -13.03 9.84 -19.79
CA ASP A 206 -11.99 9.99 -20.80
C ASP A 206 -12.15 8.91 -21.89
N GLU A 207 -12.43 7.67 -21.51
CA GLU A 207 -12.80 6.58 -22.43
C GLU A 207 -14.08 6.91 -23.23
N LEU A 208 -15.14 7.39 -22.57
CA LEU A 208 -16.38 7.82 -23.21
C LEU A 208 -16.16 8.91 -24.27
N LYS A 209 -15.16 9.77 -24.05
CA LYS A 209 -14.82 10.83 -25.02
C LYS A 209 -14.23 10.25 -26.30
N GLU A 210 -13.40 9.24 -26.23
CA GLU A 210 -12.81 8.55 -27.38
C GLU A 210 -13.90 7.85 -28.21
N PHE A 211 -14.79 7.10 -27.58
CA PHE A 211 -15.91 6.47 -28.27
C PHE A 211 -16.90 7.47 -28.89
N LYS A 212 -17.09 8.64 -28.29
CA LYS A 212 -17.91 9.69 -28.90
C LYS A 212 -17.28 10.31 -30.14
N ILE A 213 -15.96 10.47 -30.16
CA ILE A 213 -15.23 10.95 -31.32
C ILE A 213 -15.38 9.93 -32.47
N ALA A 214 -15.11 8.65 -32.20
CA ALA A 214 -15.27 7.59 -33.19
C ALA A 214 -16.72 7.49 -33.72
N TYR A 215 -17.73 7.73 -32.88
CA TYR A 215 -19.13 7.75 -33.31
C TYR A 215 -19.46 8.94 -34.22
N GLN A 216 -18.83 10.11 -33.99
CA GLN A 216 -19.03 11.30 -34.84
C GLN A 216 -18.41 11.15 -36.23
N GLU A 217 -17.29 10.43 -36.35
CA GLU A 217 -16.64 10.13 -37.61
C GLU A 217 -17.48 9.24 -38.57
N TYR A 218 -18.54 8.60 -38.06
CA TYR A 218 -19.52 7.86 -38.87
C TYR A 218 -20.60 8.76 -39.50
N ASP A 219 -20.69 10.04 -39.10
CA ASP A 219 -21.70 10.98 -39.63
C ASP A 219 -21.15 11.94 -40.68
N ASP A 220 -19.83 11.89 -40.93
CA ASP A 220 -19.16 12.62 -42.02
C ASP A 220 -18.86 11.69 -43.21
#